data_dc3f6fdb25baca185d92211662667978
#
_entry.id   dc3f6fdb25baca185d92211662667978
#
_cell.length_a   1.000
_cell.length_b   1.000
_cell.length_c   1.000
_cell.angle_alpha   90.00
_cell.angle_beta   90.00
_cell.angle_gamma   90.00
#
_symmetry.space_group_name_H-M   'P 1'
#
loop_
_entity.id
_entity.type
_entity.pdbx_description
1 polymer ?
#
loop_
_entity_poly.entity_id
_entity_poly.type
_entity_poly.pdbx_seq_one_letter_code
_entity_poly.pdbx_strand_id
1 'polypeptide(L)'
;GKVNPIVALDIIKKEIKHKRIVKKEFNRDTISYYDDIYSSSGLKKFYIVKNVIEDFTSKVGQHIEILDLEQFGKSLFIDNELQVAETDEHLYSSTFVNSGIKLNSSKDKSAIIGGGDGGVARECISRGFKLIDWYELDPEVVHVCEKHLSKIGEKATSKNSVQCVWGDAFESIKKVEDNKYDKIFVDLNDDQYCIDLAAKNINSLKRIL
;
A
#
# COMPACT_ATOMS: atom_id res chain seq x y z
N GLY A 1 24.22 23.31 12.18
CA GLY A 1 24.33 23.38 10.73
C GLY A 1 23.15 22.63 10.13
N LYS A 2 22.46 23.22 9.16
CA LYS A 2 21.34 22.58 8.46
C LYS A 2 21.91 21.46 7.59
N VAL A 3 21.52 20.23 7.83
CA VAL A 3 21.87 19.10 6.97
C VAL A 3 21.11 19.26 5.64
N ASN A 4 21.84 19.10 4.52
CA ASN A 4 21.22 19.14 3.20
C ASN A 4 20.21 17.98 3.10
N PRO A 5 18.93 18.25 2.73
CA PRO A 5 17.88 17.21 2.65
C PRO A 5 18.26 16.01 1.77
N ILE A 6 19.00 16.24 0.67
CA ILE A 6 19.46 15.16 -0.22
C ILE A 6 20.46 14.24 0.49
N VAL A 7 21.36 14.81 1.30
CA VAL A 7 22.35 14.04 2.09
C VAL A 7 21.65 13.26 3.20
N ALA A 8 20.60 13.84 3.82
CA ALA A 8 19.78 13.14 4.80
C ALA A 8 19.03 11.96 4.19
N LEU A 9 18.45 12.12 2.99
CA LEU A 9 17.80 11.04 2.26
C LEU A 9 18.78 9.90 1.89
N ASP A 10 20.00 10.25 1.48
CA ASP A 10 21.02 9.24 1.14
C ASP A 10 21.57 8.51 2.37
N ILE A 11 21.63 9.19 3.52
CA ILE A 11 21.99 8.57 4.80
C ILE A 11 20.88 7.61 5.23
N ILE A 12 19.61 8.05 5.18
CA ILE A 12 18.44 7.23 5.49
C ILE A 12 18.38 6.02 4.54
N LYS A 13 18.56 6.20 3.24
CA LYS A 13 18.60 5.10 2.26
C LYS A 13 19.78 4.15 2.48
N LYS A 14 20.92 4.60 2.99
CA LYS A 14 22.04 3.73 3.37
C LYS A 14 21.77 2.94 4.64
N GLU A 15 21.09 3.53 5.62
CA GLU A 15 20.70 2.83 6.86
C GLU A 15 19.57 1.83 6.62
N ILE A 16 18.67 2.09 5.69
CA ILE A 16 17.58 1.18 5.24
C ILE A 16 18.13 -0.12 4.62
N LYS A 17 19.38 -0.15 4.15
CA LYS A 17 20.02 -1.37 3.59
C LYS A 17 20.43 -2.43 4.62
N HIS A 18 20.22 -2.23 5.89
CA HIS A 18 20.48 -3.28 6.88
C HIS A 18 19.35 -4.32 6.82
N LYS A 19 19.72 -5.58 6.52
CA LYS A 19 18.79 -6.72 6.62
C LYS A 19 18.18 -6.73 8.02
N ARG A 20 16.87 -6.47 8.09
CA ARG A 20 16.12 -6.44 9.34
C ARG A 20 15.72 -7.82 9.85
N ILE A 21 15.98 -8.85 9.07
CA ILE A 21 15.75 -10.22 9.50
C ILE A 21 16.91 -10.67 10.37
N VAL A 22 16.62 -10.80 11.64
CA VAL A 22 17.57 -11.24 12.66
C VAL A 22 17.28 -12.70 13.00
N LYS A 23 18.34 -13.52 13.03
CA LYS A 23 18.26 -14.89 13.53
C LYS A 23 18.71 -14.92 14.99
N LYS A 24 17.88 -15.46 15.87
CA LYS A 24 18.20 -15.61 17.29
C LYS A 24 17.92 -17.03 17.74
N GLU A 25 18.86 -17.63 18.45
CA GLU A 25 18.64 -18.94 19.07
C GLU A 25 17.81 -18.79 20.35
N PHE A 26 16.70 -19.53 20.40
CA PHE A 26 15.82 -19.65 21.56
C PHE A 26 15.64 -21.14 21.87
N ASN A 27 16.07 -21.61 23.05
CA ASN A 27 15.85 -22.98 23.51
C ASN A 27 16.19 -24.08 22.47
N ARG A 28 17.31 -23.96 21.74
CA ARG A 28 17.78 -24.83 20.64
C ARG A 28 17.12 -24.61 19.28
N ASP A 29 16.12 -23.72 19.15
CA ASP A 29 15.52 -23.39 17.88
C ASP A 29 16.05 -22.03 17.39
N THR A 30 16.34 -21.93 16.09
CA THR A 30 16.70 -20.65 15.47
C THR A 30 15.43 -19.97 14.94
N ILE A 31 15.06 -18.83 15.54
CA ILE A 31 13.93 -18.05 15.12
C ILE A 31 14.41 -16.87 14.27
N SER A 32 13.85 -16.74 13.09
CA SER A 32 14.03 -15.54 12.27
C SER A 32 12.92 -14.56 12.58
N TYR A 33 13.27 -13.31 12.85
CA TYR A 33 12.27 -12.26 13.10
C TYR A 33 12.63 -10.99 12.36
N TYR A 34 11.59 -10.22 12.02
CA TYR A 34 11.69 -8.90 11.41
C TYR A 34 11.59 -7.85 12.52
N ASP A 35 12.59 -6.98 12.63
CA ASP A 35 12.64 -5.93 13.65
C ASP A 35 12.10 -4.62 13.07
N ASP A 36 10.91 -4.23 13.52
CA ASP A 36 10.31 -2.94 13.19
C ASP A 36 10.90 -1.84 14.08
N ILE A 37 11.96 -1.20 13.60
CA ILE A 37 12.67 -0.16 14.32
C ILE A 37 12.06 1.25 14.19
N TYR A 38 11.02 1.42 13.34
CA TYR A 38 10.39 2.73 13.09
C TYR A 38 9.12 2.97 13.88
N SER A 39 8.81 2.12 14.85
CA SER A 39 7.67 2.37 15.72
C SER A 39 7.84 3.69 16.47
N SER A 40 7.12 4.73 16.04
CA SER A 40 7.09 6.04 16.69
C SER A 40 6.45 6.03 18.08
N SER A 41 5.79 4.92 18.44
CA SER A 41 5.05 4.75 19.70
C SER A 41 5.93 4.37 20.90
N GLY A 42 7.23 4.18 20.71
CA GLY A 42 8.13 3.62 21.73
C GLY A 42 7.94 2.12 21.97
N LEU A 43 7.03 1.49 21.25
CA LEU A 43 6.82 0.05 21.19
C LEU A 43 7.82 -0.56 20.20
N LYS A 44 8.60 -1.54 20.61
CA LYS A 44 9.30 -2.41 19.68
C LYS A 44 8.34 -3.47 19.17
N LYS A 45 8.11 -3.51 17.85
CA LYS A 45 7.39 -4.57 17.18
C LYS A 45 8.39 -5.48 16.49
N PHE A 46 8.18 -6.78 16.57
CA PHE A 46 8.91 -7.74 15.76
C PHE A 46 7.95 -8.82 15.29
N TYR A 47 8.21 -9.33 14.09
CA TYR A 47 7.40 -10.35 13.45
C TYR A 47 8.23 -11.60 13.26
N ILE A 48 7.69 -12.77 13.65
CA ILE A 48 8.37 -14.05 13.42
C ILE A 48 8.21 -14.40 11.94
N VAL A 49 9.33 -14.53 11.25
CA VAL A 49 9.39 -14.81 9.81
C VAL A 49 9.63 -16.30 9.61
N LYS A 50 8.68 -16.99 8.96
CA LYS A 50 8.84 -18.37 8.52
C LYS A 50 9.61 -18.45 7.21
N ASN A 51 9.31 -17.56 6.27
CA ASN A 51 9.95 -17.58 4.96
C ASN A 51 10.00 -16.16 4.35
N VAL A 52 11.07 -15.88 3.60
CA VAL A 52 11.18 -14.72 2.72
C VAL A 52 10.81 -15.18 1.32
N ILE A 53 9.70 -14.64 0.78
CA ILE A 53 9.17 -15.06 -0.51
C ILE A 53 9.73 -14.18 -1.63
N GLU A 54 9.73 -12.86 -1.42
CA GLU A 54 10.33 -11.86 -2.33
C GLU A 54 11.05 -10.78 -1.52
N ASP A 55 12.14 -10.27 -2.05
CA ASP A 55 12.95 -9.19 -1.46
C ASP A 55 13.69 -8.48 -2.60
N PHE A 56 13.20 -7.31 -3.02
CA PHE A 56 13.79 -6.55 -4.11
C PHE A 56 13.51 -5.05 -4.01
N THR A 57 14.24 -4.27 -4.80
CA THR A 57 13.96 -2.84 -4.97
C THR A 57 13.33 -2.63 -6.35
N SER A 58 12.16 -2.01 -6.36
CA SER A 58 11.42 -1.71 -7.58
C SER A 58 12.09 -0.61 -8.43
N LYS A 59 11.61 -0.44 -9.66
CA LYS A 59 12.10 0.60 -10.57
C LYS A 59 11.86 2.02 -10.09
N VAL A 60 10.81 2.23 -9.28
CA VAL A 60 10.54 3.54 -8.66
C VAL A 60 11.33 3.76 -7.38
N GLY A 61 12.07 2.74 -6.92
CA GLY A 61 12.99 2.82 -5.79
C GLY A 61 12.43 2.37 -4.45
N GLN A 62 11.22 1.82 -4.39
CA GLN A 62 10.66 1.23 -3.19
C GLN A 62 11.32 -0.13 -2.89
N HIS A 63 11.65 -0.38 -1.64
CA HIS A 63 12.10 -1.71 -1.19
C HIS A 63 10.88 -2.55 -0.83
N ILE A 64 10.65 -3.62 -1.60
CA ILE A 64 9.46 -4.46 -1.51
C ILE A 64 9.85 -5.83 -0.98
N GLU A 65 9.16 -6.30 0.05
CA GLU A 65 9.33 -7.62 0.61
C GLU A 65 7.97 -8.32 0.74
N ILE A 66 7.90 -9.58 0.35
CA ILE A 66 6.81 -10.50 0.71
C ILE A 66 7.36 -11.52 1.69
N LEU A 67 6.85 -11.48 2.91
CA LEU A 67 7.26 -12.35 4.00
C LEU A 67 6.11 -13.26 4.41
N ASP A 68 6.37 -14.54 4.68
CA ASP A 68 5.43 -15.41 5.38
C ASP A 68 5.68 -15.30 6.89
N LEU A 69 4.76 -14.64 7.57
CA LEU A 69 4.81 -14.41 9.02
C LEU A 69 4.02 -15.48 9.76
N GLU A 70 4.46 -15.85 10.97
CA GLU A 70 3.80 -16.91 11.74
C GLU A 70 2.35 -16.58 12.12
N GLN A 71 2.10 -15.34 12.58
CA GLN A 71 0.78 -14.92 13.04
C GLN A 71 -0.09 -14.31 11.94
N PHE A 72 0.52 -13.73 10.90
CA PHE A 72 -0.17 -12.89 9.93
C PHE A 72 -0.24 -13.50 8.52
N GLY A 73 0.41 -14.68 8.30
CA GLY A 73 0.50 -15.27 6.99
C GLY A 73 1.37 -14.44 6.04
N LYS A 74 1.11 -14.53 4.74
CA LYS A 74 1.86 -13.74 3.78
C LYS A 74 1.53 -12.26 3.95
N SER A 75 2.56 -11.44 3.95
CA SER A 75 2.48 -10.02 4.27
C SER A 75 3.38 -9.22 3.35
N LEU A 76 2.90 -8.05 2.93
CA LEU A 76 3.65 -7.07 2.14
C LEU A 76 4.32 -6.07 3.07
N PHE A 77 5.59 -5.84 2.84
CA PHE A 77 6.34 -4.73 3.43
C PHE A 77 6.84 -3.82 2.31
N ILE A 78 6.70 -2.51 2.50
CA ILE A 78 7.28 -1.49 1.63
C ILE A 78 8.15 -0.58 2.48
N ASP A 79 9.39 -0.38 2.07
CA ASP A 79 10.39 0.42 2.78
C ASP A 79 10.48 0.06 4.28
N ASN A 80 10.34 -1.23 4.57
CA ASN A 80 10.39 -1.86 5.88
C ASN A 80 9.17 -1.61 6.79
N GLU A 81 8.06 -1.15 6.25
CA GLU A 81 6.80 -1.01 6.96
C GLU A 81 5.79 -2.05 6.48
N LEU A 82 5.12 -2.72 7.42
CA LEU A 82 4.03 -3.64 7.11
C LEU A 82 2.87 -2.84 6.49
N GLN A 83 2.50 -3.20 5.27
CA GLN A 83 1.40 -2.57 4.54
C GLN A 83 0.11 -3.38 4.68
N VAL A 84 0.21 -4.68 4.45
CA VAL A 84 -0.96 -5.58 4.44
C VAL A 84 -0.55 -6.99 4.82
N ALA A 85 -1.46 -7.74 5.45
CA ALA A 85 -1.31 -9.15 5.75
C ALA A 85 -2.57 -9.93 5.37
N GLU A 86 -2.41 -11.18 4.94
CA GLU A 86 -3.53 -12.04 4.48
C GLU A 86 -4.62 -12.24 5.53
N THR A 87 -4.26 -12.18 6.82
CA THR A 87 -5.18 -12.55 7.91
C THR A 87 -6.19 -11.46 8.26
N ASP A 88 -5.85 -10.18 8.07
CA ASP A 88 -6.67 -9.05 8.52
C ASP A 88 -7.05 -8.06 7.41
N GLU A 89 -6.47 -8.20 6.23
CA GLU A 89 -6.70 -7.30 5.10
C GLU A 89 -8.18 -7.12 4.78
N HIS A 90 -8.95 -8.20 4.78
CA HIS A 90 -10.36 -8.13 4.42
C HIS A 90 -11.15 -7.20 5.35
N LEU A 91 -10.83 -7.20 6.64
CA LEU A 91 -11.47 -6.30 7.61
C LEU A 91 -11.14 -4.85 7.32
N TYR A 92 -9.87 -4.55 7.01
CA TYR A 92 -9.42 -3.21 6.63
C TYR A 92 -10.12 -2.73 5.36
N SER A 93 -9.93 -3.42 4.24
CA SER A 93 -10.43 -2.98 2.93
C SER A 93 -11.96 -2.88 2.90
N SER A 94 -12.67 -3.84 3.50
CA SER A 94 -14.14 -3.78 3.54
C SER A 94 -14.65 -2.61 4.38
N THR A 95 -14.04 -2.34 5.54
CA THR A 95 -14.41 -1.21 6.40
C THR A 95 -14.09 0.11 5.73
N PHE A 96 -12.91 0.22 5.12
CA PHE A 96 -12.46 1.42 4.42
C PHE A 96 -13.42 1.80 3.29
N VAL A 97 -13.74 0.87 2.40
CA VAL A 97 -14.66 1.14 1.27
C VAL A 97 -16.08 1.40 1.78
N ASN A 98 -16.58 0.63 2.77
CA ASN A 98 -17.91 0.86 3.34
C ASN A 98 -18.07 2.24 3.98
N SER A 99 -17.03 2.75 4.64
CA SER A 99 -17.09 4.08 5.26
C SER A 99 -17.32 5.21 4.25
N GLY A 100 -16.88 5.01 3.00
CA GLY A 100 -17.08 5.96 1.90
C GLY A 100 -18.43 5.84 1.19
N ILE A 101 -19.23 4.80 1.46
CA ILE A 101 -20.47 4.52 0.75
C ILE A 101 -21.68 4.81 1.64
N LYS A 102 -22.48 5.82 1.25
CA LYS A 102 -23.78 6.07 1.87
C LYS A 102 -24.88 5.23 1.21
N LEU A 103 -25.92 4.92 1.94
CA LEU A 103 -27.11 4.27 1.37
C LEU A 103 -27.66 5.10 0.21
N ASN A 104 -27.91 4.45 -0.93
CA ASN A 104 -28.39 5.09 -2.17
C ASN A 104 -27.42 6.08 -2.85
N SER A 105 -26.12 6.08 -2.48
CA SER A 105 -25.14 6.87 -3.23
C SER A 105 -24.83 6.21 -4.58
N SER A 106 -24.52 7.05 -5.60
CA SER A 106 -24.01 6.55 -6.88
C SER A 106 -22.75 5.73 -6.70
N LYS A 107 -22.60 4.70 -7.54
CA LYS A 107 -21.45 3.80 -7.65
C LYS A 107 -21.03 3.64 -9.10
N ASP A 108 -21.28 4.64 -9.93
CA ASP A 108 -20.95 4.53 -11.34
C ASP A 108 -19.45 4.63 -11.58
N LYS A 109 -18.80 5.62 -10.94
CA LYS A 109 -17.37 5.86 -11.16
C LYS A 109 -16.65 6.10 -9.84
N SER A 110 -15.52 5.45 -9.65
CA SER A 110 -14.62 5.71 -8.53
C SER A 110 -13.18 5.90 -8.98
N ALA A 111 -12.41 6.63 -8.18
CA ALA A 111 -10.97 6.65 -8.24
C ALA A 111 -10.38 6.00 -6.99
N ILE A 112 -9.31 5.24 -7.18
CA ILE A 112 -8.46 4.73 -6.09
C ILE A 112 -7.08 5.34 -6.28
N ILE A 113 -6.52 5.90 -5.22
CA ILE A 113 -5.17 6.49 -5.21
C ILE A 113 -4.32 5.69 -4.23
N GLY A 114 -3.33 4.97 -4.74
CA GLY A 114 -2.58 3.97 -3.98
C GLY A 114 -3.30 2.64 -3.90
N GLY A 115 -3.17 1.93 -2.78
CA GLY A 115 -3.82 0.63 -2.56
C GLY A 115 -3.25 -0.48 -3.45
N GLY A 116 -1.93 -0.50 -3.63
CA GLY A 116 -1.22 -1.41 -4.54
C GLY A 116 -1.41 -2.90 -4.24
N ASP A 117 -1.90 -3.26 -3.05
CA ASP A 117 -2.25 -4.64 -2.71
C ASP A 117 -3.53 -5.14 -3.41
N GLY A 118 -4.39 -4.22 -3.89
CA GLY A 118 -5.61 -4.51 -4.62
C GLY A 118 -6.85 -4.76 -3.76
N GLY A 119 -6.76 -4.72 -2.44
CA GLY A 119 -7.88 -4.97 -1.53
C GLY A 119 -9.02 -3.96 -1.70
N VAL A 120 -8.68 -2.68 -1.78
CA VAL A 120 -9.65 -1.61 -2.04
C VAL A 120 -10.30 -1.76 -3.41
N ALA A 121 -9.53 -2.13 -4.44
CA ALA A 121 -10.07 -2.37 -5.78
C ALA A 121 -11.04 -3.55 -5.79
N ARG A 122 -10.70 -4.68 -5.16
CA ARG A 122 -11.62 -5.83 -4.97
C ARG A 122 -12.91 -5.40 -4.28
N GLU A 123 -12.82 -4.63 -3.21
CA GLU A 123 -13.99 -4.18 -2.47
C GLU A 123 -14.89 -3.24 -3.30
N CYS A 124 -14.32 -2.33 -4.09
CA CYS A 124 -15.07 -1.50 -5.01
C CYS A 124 -15.81 -2.35 -6.06
N ILE A 125 -15.15 -3.35 -6.64
CA ILE A 125 -15.77 -4.30 -7.59
C ILE A 125 -16.95 -5.02 -6.93
N SER A 126 -16.74 -5.58 -5.73
CA SER A 126 -17.76 -6.35 -5.01
C SER A 126 -19.00 -5.51 -4.66
N ARG A 127 -18.85 -4.20 -4.50
CA ARG A 127 -19.94 -3.27 -4.22
C ARG A 127 -20.61 -2.70 -5.46
N GLY A 128 -20.18 -3.13 -6.64
CA GLY A 128 -20.82 -2.84 -7.91
C GLY A 128 -20.45 -1.48 -8.51
N PHE A 129 -19.27 -0.95 -8.21
CA PHE A 129 -18.74 0.18 -8.98
C PHE A 129 -18.53 -0.24 -10.43
N LYS A 130 -19.05 0.56 -11.38
CA LYS A 130 -19.05 0.22 -12.80
C LYS A 130 -17.74 0.56 -13.49
N LEU A 131 -17.11 1.67 -13.07
CA LEU A 131 -15.81 2.11 -13.54
C LEU A 131 -14.93 2.48 -12.34
N ILE A 132 -13.71 1.96 -12.33
CA ILE A 132 -12.73 2.16 -11.28
C ILE A 132 -11.42 2.56 -11.95
N ASP A 133 -11.05 3.83 -11.84
CA ASP A 133 -9.72 4.28 -12.25
C ASP A 133 -8.78 4.11 -11.05
N TRP A 134 -7.82 3.20 -11.18
CA TRP A 134 -6.89 2.85 -10.11
C TRP A 134 -5.51 3.44 -10.41
N TYR A 135 -5.17 4.49 -9.66
CA TYR A 135 -3.90 5.22 -9.77
C TYR A 135 -2.90 4.65 -8.79
N GLU A 136 -1.86 4.01 -9.30
CA GLU A 136 -0.81 3.40 -8.47
C GLU A 136 0.58 3.83 -8.99
N LEU A 137 1.42 4.25 -8.05
CA LEU A 137 2.77 4.73 -8.34
C LEU A 137 3.65 3.61 -8.87
N ASP A 138 3.58 2.44 -8.24
CA ASP A 138 4.47 1.31 -8.48
C ASP A 138 3.73 0.07 -8.97
N PRO A 139 3.72 -0.19 -10.29
CA PRO A 139 3.09 -1.39 -10.82
C PRO A 139 3.75 -2.70 -10.36
N GLU A 140 5.00 -2.64 -9.86
CA GLU A 140 5.68 -3.84 -9.34
C GLU A 140 5.10 -4.29 -7.99
N VAL A 141 4.59 -3.36 -7.17
CA VAL A 141 3.82 -3.68 -5.96
C VAL A 141 2.56 -4.47 -6.34
N VAL A 142 1.77 -3.97 -7.29
CA VAL A 142 0.55 -4.65 -7.74
C VAL A 142 0.88 -6.05 -8.28
N HIS A 143 1.90 -6.14 -9.13
CA HIS A 143 2.30 -7.42 -9.72
C HIS A 143 2.71 -8.48 -8.67
N VAL A 144 3.53 -8.08 -7.69
CA VAL A 144 3.98 -9.01 -6.64
C VAL A 144 2.84 -9.43 -5.72
N CYS A 145 1.90 -8.51 -5.44
CA CYS A 145 0.69 -8.82 -4.68
C CYS A 145 -0.23 -9.78 -5.44
N GLU A 146 -0.49 -9.57 -6.71
CA GLU A 146 -1.28 -10.51 -7.52
C GLU A 146 -0.64 -11.90 -7.62
N LYS A 147 0.69 -11.96 -7.61
CA LYS A 147 1.45 -13.21 -7.67
C LYS A 147 1.42 -13.98 -6.35
N HIS A 148 1.62 -13.32 -5.22
CA HIS A 148 1.86 -13.98 -3.93
C HIS A 148 0.74 -13.80 -2.91
N LEU A 149 -0.04 -12.72 -3.01
CA LEU A 149 -1.16 -12.34 -2.16
C LEU A 149 -2.47 -12.35 -2.96
N SER A 150 -2.63 -13.32 -3.86
CA SER A 150 -3.68 -13.35 -4.89
C SER A 150 -5.11 -13.27 -4.34
N LYS A 151 -5.33 -13.63 -3.08
CA LYS A 151 -6.64 -13.54 -2.43
C LYS A 151 -7.03 -12.11 -2.05
N ILE A 152 -6.06 -11.22 -1.91
CA ILE A 152 -6.31 -9.83 -1.51
C ILE A 152 -6.98 -9.07 -2.65
N GLY A 153 -6.32 -8.95 -3.78
CA GLY A 153 -6.82 -8.19 -4.93
C GLY A 153 -7.70 -8.99 -5.90
N GLU A 154 -7.72 -10.32 -5.80
CA GLU A 154 -8.49 -11.23 -6.68
C GLU A 154 -8.33 -10.91 -8.17
N LYS A 155 -7.11 -10.53 -8.59
CA LYS A 155 -6.78 -10.10 -9.94
C LYS A 155 -7.65 -8.92 -10.40
N ALA A 156 -7.78 -7.90 -9.56
CA ALA A 156 -8.57 -6.71 -9.85
C ALA A 156 -8.12 -6.03 -11.16
N THR A 157 -6.82 -6.06 -11.48
CA THR A 157 -6.27 -5.50 -12.72
C THR A 157 -6.86 -6.11 -13.99
N SER A 158 -7.32 -7.35 -13.93
CA SER A 158 -7.91 -8.07 -15.08
C SER A 158 -9.41 -7.84 -15.28
N LYS A 159 -10.06 -7.09 -14.38
CA LYS A 159 -11.51 -6.86 -14.47
C LYS A 159 -11.82 -5.71 -15.43
N ASN A 160 -12.84 -5.90 -16.27
CA ASN A 160 -13.26 -4.90 -17.26
C ASN A 160 -13.70 -3.56 -16.65
N SER A 161 -14.09 -3.56 -15.37
CA SER A 161 -14.47 -2.34 -14.63
C SER A 161 -13.27 -1.55 -14.11
N VAL A 162 -12.06 -2.08 -14.18
CA VAL A 162 -10.85 -1.47 -13.62
C VAL A 162 -9.94 -0.98 -14.73
N GLN A 163 -9.54 0.28 -14.64
CA GLN A 163 -8.50 0.87 -15.45
C GLN A 163 -7.33 1.28 -14.57
N CYS A 164 -6.19 0.61 -14.72
CA CYS A 164 -4.97 0.97 -14.01
C CYS A 164 -4.28 2.16 -14.69
N VAL A 165 -3.88 3.14 -13.88
CA VAL A 165 -3.11 4.32 -14.30
C VAL A 165 -1.81 4.33 -13.49
N TRP A 166 -0.72 3.99 -14.17
CA TRP A 166 0.58 3.85 -13.52
C TRP A 166 1.33 5.17 -13.41
N GLY A 167 1.96 5.43 -12.28
CA GLY A 167 2.76 6.60 -12.00
C GLY A 167 2.15 7.53 -10.95
N ASP A 168 2.67 8.77 -10.86
CA ASP A 168 2.21 9.74 -9.88
C ASP A 168 0.73 10.09 -10.09
N ALA A 169 -0.08 9.66 -9.12
CA ALA A 169 -1.53 9.89 -9.12
C ALA A 169 -1.87 11.39 -9.13
N PHE A 170 -1.14 12.19 -8.34
CA PHE A 170 -1.43 13.63 -8.21
C PHE A 170 -1.04 14.44 -9.44
N GLU A 171 -0.10 13.95 -10.25
CA GLU A 171 0.14 14.51 -11.58
C GLU A 171 -0.93 14.05 -12.58
N SER A 172 -1.36 12.81 -12.50
CA SER A 172 -2.36 12.22 -13.39
C SER A 172 -3.74 12.89 -13.22
N ILE A 173 -4.18 13.11 -11.98
CA ILE A 173 -5.50 13.72 -11.69
C ILE A 173 -5.63 15.17 -12.16
N LYS A 174 -4.52 15.89 -12.39
CA LYS A 174 -4.57 17.25 -12.97
C LYS A 174 -5.23 17.30 -14.33
N LYS A 175 -5.17 16.20 -15.08
CA LYS A 175 -5.73 16.06 -16.44
C LYS A 175 -7.14 15.47 -16.46
N VAL A 176 -7.66 15.10 -15.30
CA VAL A 176 -8.99 14.52 -15.14
C VAL A 176 -10.05 15.64 -15.19
N GLU A 177 -11.17 15.34 -15.83
CA GLU A 177 -12.33 16.25 -15.91
C GLU A 177 -12.92 16.51 -14.51
N ASP A 178 -13.55 17.70 -14.36
CA ASP A 178 -14.24 18.08 -13.14
C ASP A 178 -15.46 17.18 -12.93
N ASN A 179 -15.73 16.80 -11.66
CA ASN A 179 -16.86 15.95 -11.26
C ASN A 179 -16.91 14.59 -12.00
N LYS A 180 -15.75 14.01 -12.29
CA LYS A 180 -15.68 12.70 -12.98
C LYS A 180 -16.11 11.55 -12.09
N TYR A 181 -15.82 11.60 -10.79
CA TYR A 181 -16.00 10.49 -9.86
C TYR A 181 -17.11 10.73 -8.84
N ASP A 182 -17.83 9.67 -8.53
CA ASP A 182 -18.79 9.65 -7.41
C ASP A 182 -18.09 9.43 -6.07
N LYS A 183 -16.92 8.78 -6.09
CA LYS A 183 -16.10 8.43 -4.92
C LYS A 183 -14.63 8.46 -5.26
N ILE A 184 -13.84 8.89 -4.28
CA ILE A 184 -12.38 8.81 -4.32
C ILE A 184 -11.92 8.13 -3.04
N PHE A 185 -11.17 7.06 -3.19
CA PHE A 185 -10.52 6.33 -2.09
C PHE A 185 -9.02 6.64 -2.13
N VAL A 186 -8.50 7.23 -1.07
CA VAL A 186 -7.08 7.57 -0.95
C VAL A 186 -6.47 6.60 0.06
N ASP A 187 -5.74 5.61 -0.44
CA ASP A 187 -5.13 4.53 0.32
C ASP A 187 -3.61 4.57 0.12
N LEU A 188 -2.98 5.47 0.83
CA LEU A 188 -1.53 5.72 0.82
C LEU A 188 -0.91 5.26 2.14
N ASN A 189 0.41 5.17 2.19
CA ASN A 189 1.13 4.90 3.42
C ASN A 189 0.80 5.94 4.50
N ASP A 190 0.81 5.51 5.77
CA ASP A 190 0.49 6.34 6.94
C ASP A 190 1.64 7.27 7.37
N ASP A 191 2.65 7.47 6.52
CA ASP A 191 3.75 8.38 6.78
C ASP A 191 3.35 9.85 6.61
N GLN A 192 4.08 10.74 7.29
CA GLN A 192 3.77 12.17 7.26
C GLN A 192 3.89 12.76 5.85
N TYR A 193 4.77 12.22 5.00
CA TYR A 193 4.92 12.66 3.63
C TYR A 193 3.65 12.41 2.80
N CYS A 194 3.09 11.22 2.89
CA CYS A 194 1.86 10.84 2.18
C CYS A 194 0.65 11.65 2.68
N ILE A 195 0.56 11.89 3.99
CA ILE A 195 -0.47 12.74 4.59
C ILE A 195 -0.38 14.17 4.04
N ASP A 196 0.80 14.76 4.06
CA ASP A 196 1.04 16.12 3.57
C ASP A 196 0.79 16.22 2.05
N LEU A 197 1.16 15.19 1.30
CA LEU A 197 0.93 15.10 -0.14
C LEU A 197 -0.58 15.08 -0.46
N ALA A 198 -1.36 14.26 0.24
CA ALA A 198 -2.81 14.21 0.09
C ALA A 198 -3.46 15.54 0.48
N ALA A 199 -3.05 16.14 1.60
CA ALA A 199 -3.54 17.44 2.06
C ALA A 199 -3.25 18.58 1.06
N LYS A 200 -2.05 18.62 0.50
CA LYS A 200 -1.64 19.59 -0.53
C LYS A 200 -2.50 19.49 -1.79
N ASN A 201 -2.95 18.30 -2.13
CA ASN A 201 -3.73 18.04 -3.34
C ASN A 201 -5.24 17.98 -3.12
N ILE A 202 -5.74 18.32 -1.92
CA ILE A 202 -7.16 18.20 -1.55
C ILE A 202 -8.09 18.96 -2.51
N ASN A 203 -7.68 20.11 -3.04
CA ASN A 203 -8.48 20.89 -3.98
C ASN A 203 -8.58 20.19 -5.34
N SER A 204 -7.52 19.52 -5.79
CA SER A 204 -7.54 18.71 -7.03
C SER A 204 -8.45 17.49 -6.86
N LEU A 205 -8.43 16.85 -5.70
CA LEU A 205 -9.33 15.73 -5.39
C LEU A 205 -10.79 16.19 -5.35
N LYS A 206 -11.08 17.33 -4.70
CA LYS A 206 -12.43 17.89 -4.65
C LYS A 206 -12.96 18.29 -6.03
N ARG A 207 -12.09 18.76 -6.92
CA ARG A 207 -12.47 19.17 -8.27
C ARG A 207 -12.99 17.98 -9.10
N ILE A 208 -12.36 16.82 -8.98
CA ILE A 208 -12.70 15.62 -9.76
C ILE A 208 -13.79 14.76 -9.10
N LEU A 209 -14.17 15.07 -7.84
CA LEU A 209 -15.28 14.49 -7.10
C LEU A 209 -16.57 15.21 -7.43
#